data_3b96c49fd9e9e4d91355fac5e03864c7
#
_entry.id   3b96c49fd9e9e4d91355fac5e03864c7
#
_cell.length_a   1.000
_cell.length_b   1.000
_cell.length_c   1.000
_cell.angle_alpha   90.00
_cell.angle_beta   90.00
_cell.angle_gamma   90.00
#
_symmetry.space_group_name_H-M   'P 1'
#
loop_
_entity.id
_entity.type
_entity.pdbx_description
1 polymer ?
#
loop_
_entity_poly.entity_id
_entity_poly.type
_entity_poly.pdbx_seq_one_letter_code
_entity_poly.pdbx_strand_id
1 'polypeptide(L)' 'MKSNASTRNWHRADVLAAIRKRGSTLAKLSRDNGLHERTLYNVLERHWPKGEQIIADYIGVDREEIWPERYKNEE' A
#
# COMPACT_ATOMS: atom_id res chain seq x y z
N MET A 1 7.76 20.14 3.02
CA MET A 1 7.40 19.77 2.71
C MET A 1 6.73 19.27 2.21
N LYS A 2 6.63 18.85 2.07
CA LYS A 2 6.18 18.35 1.59
C LYS A 2 5.41 17.91 1.20
N SER A 3 5.41 17.75 0.85
CA SER A 3 4.73 17.49 0.45
C SER A 3 3.97 16.71 0.16
N ASN A 4 3.56 16.44 0.62
CA ASN A 4 2.84 15.59 0.47
C ASN A 4 1.77 15.74 -0.35
N ALA A 5 1.49 16.62 -0.74
CA ALA A 5 0.48 16.85 -1.70
C ALA A 5 0.89 16.27 -3.02
N SER A 6 1.62 15.28 -2.93
CA SER A 6 2.09 14.62 -4.10
C SER A 6 0.93 13.98 -4.86
N THR A 7 0.95 14.06 -6.18
CA THR A 7 0.00 13.35 -7.02
C THR A 7 0.60 12.03 -7.50
N ARG A 8 1.75 11.70 -6.99
CA ARG A 8 2.44 10.49 -7.39
C ARG A 8 2.24 9.39 -6.37
N ASN A 9 2.24 8.17 -6.85
CA ASN A 9 2.23 7.02 -5.94
C ASN A 9 3.46 7.05 -5.06
N TRP A 10 3.32 6.55 -3.83
CA TRP A 10 4.48 6.35 -2.99
C TRP A 10 5.44 5.40 -3.69
N HIS A 11 6.71 5.62 -3.47
CA HIS A 11 7.72 4.67 -3.92
C HIS A 11 7.50 3.36 -3.16
N ARG A 12 7.72 2.24 -3.83
CA ARG A 12 7.49 0.94 -3.18
C ARG A 12 8.30 0.82 -1.89
N ALA A 13 9.50 1.39 -1.86
CA ALA A 13 10.33 1.33 -0.66
C ALA A 13 9.65 2.03 0.52
N ASP A 14 8.91 3.10 0.24
CA ASP A 14 8.22 3.82 1.31
C ASP A 14 7.05 3.01 1.85
N VAL A 15 6.36 2.28 0.98
CA VAL A 15 5.28 1.41 1.43
C VAL A 15 5.83 0.32 2.34
N LEU A 16 6.92 -0.30 1.91
CA LEU A 16 7.53 -1.38 2.70
C LEU A 16 8.05 -0.85 4.03
N ALA A 17 8.65 0.34 4.01
CA ALA A 17 9.17 0.95 5.23
C ALA A 17 8.04 1.25 6.21
N ALA A 18 6.90 1.74 5.71
CA ALA A 18 5.77 2.05 6.57
C ALA A 18 5.24 0.80 7.27
N ILE A 19 5.21 -0.31 6.54
CA ILE A 19 4.76 -1.58 7.12
C ILE A 19 5.74 -2.04 8.19
N ARG A 20 7.04 -1.90 7.91
CA ARG A 20 8.06 -2.30 8.89
C ARG A 20 8.02 -1.46 10.14
N LYS A 21 7.76 -0.17 9.99
CA LYS A 21 7.69 0.71 11.16
C LYS A 21 6.58 0.31 12.10
N ARG A 22 5.57 -0.38 11.58
CA ARG A 22 4.48 -0.85 12.42
C ARG A 22 4.69 -2.29 12.88
N GLY A 23 5.87 -2.82 12.64
CA GLY A 23 6.24 -4.11 13.21
C GLY A 23 5.87 -5.32 12.37
N SER A 24 5.65 -5.13 11.08
CA SER A 24 5.32 -6.26 10.22
C SER A 24 6.15 -6.22 8.94
N THR A 25 5.84 -7.12 8.04
CA THR A 25 6.42 -7.15 6.70
C THR A 25 5.28 -7.45 5.75
N LEU A 26 5.52 -7.23 4.47
CA LEU A 26 4.48 -7.51 3.49
C LEU A 26 4.12 -8.99 3.47
N ALA A 27 5.12 -9.86 3.64
CA ALA A 27 4.87 -11.30 3.68
C ALA A 27 4.00 -11.68 4.88
N LYS A 28 4.34 -11.12 6.05
CA LYS A 28 3.57 -11.43 7.24
C LYS A 28 2.16 -10.88 7.13
N LEU A 29 2.02 -9.68 6.59
CA LEU A 29 0.71 -9.07 6.42
C LEU A 29 -0.16 -9.92 5.48
N SER A 30 0.45 -10.48 4.44
CA SER A 30 -0.26 -11.38 3.54
C SER A 30 -0.80 -12.59 4.32
N ARG A 31 0.08 -13.24 5.07
CA ARG A 31 -0.32 -14.44 5.83
C ARG A 31 -1.39 -14.12 6.87
N ASP A 32 -1.26 -12.97 7.52
CA ASP A 32 -2.23 -12.58 8.53
C ASP A 32 -3.62 -12.38 7.94
N ASN A 33 -3.68 -12.15 6.64
CA ASN A 33 -4.95 -11.98 5.95
C ASN A 33 -5.35 -13.22 5.16
N GLY A 34 -4.75 -14.36 5.47
CA GLY A 34 -5.12 -15.60 4.85
C GLY A 34 -4.63 -15.77 3.42
N LEU A 35 -3.61 -15.02 3.05
CA LEU A 35 -3.07 -15.05 1.69
C LEU A 35 -1.70 -15.70 1.69
N HIS A 36 -1.28 -16.15 0.51
CA HIS A 36 0.08 -16.62 0.34
C HIS A 36 1.02 -15.44 0.63
N GLU A 37 2.18 -15.74 1.19
CA GLU A 37 3.08 -14.68 1.65
C GLU A 37 3.51 -13.71 0.56
N ARG A 38 3.47 -14.12 -0.71
CA ARG A 38 3.88 -13.24 -1.79
C ARG A 38 2.74 -12.50 -2.45
N THR A 39 1.52 -12.79 -2.04
CA THR A 39 0.34 -12.26 -2.73
C THR A 39 0.25 -10.74 -2.68
N LEU A 40 0.51 -10.14 -1.52
CA LEU A 40 0.38 -8.69 -1.42
C LEU A 40 1.46 -7.93 -2.19
N TYR A 41 2.53 -8.60 -2.59
CA TYR A 41 3.53 -7.95 -3.44
C TYR A 41 2.93 -7.53 -4.78
N ASN A 42 1.85 -8.18 -5.20
CA ASN A 42 1.17 -7.80 -6.44
C ASN A 42 0.62 -6.39 -6.39
N VAL A 43 0.31 -5.89 -5.19
CA VAL A 43 -0.19 -4.53 -5.03
C VAL A 43 0.85 -3.51 -5.50
N LEU A 44 2.11 -3.83 -5.29
CA LEU A 44 3.19 -2.93 -5.70
C LEU A 44 3.35 -2.88 -7.21
N GLU A 45 2.87 -3.92 -7.89
CA GLU A 45 3.04 -4.04 -9.34
C GLU A 45 1.81 -3.61 -10.13
N ARG A 46 0.63 -3.71 -9.54
CA ARG A 46 -0.60 -3.45 -10.28
C ARG A 46 -1.69 -2.97 -9.35
N HIS A 47 -2.72 -2.40 -9.96
CA HIS A 47 -3.88 -1.91 -9.23
C HIS A 47 -4.71 -3.11 -8.78
N TRP A 48 -4.86 -3.26 -7.47
CA TRP A 48 -5.65 -4.33 -6.87
C TRP A 48 -6.30 -3.75 -5.61
N PRO A 49 -7.53 -3.21 -5.74
CA PRO A 49 -8.16 -2.47 -4.66
C PRO A 49 -8.22 -3.21 -3.32
N LYS A 50 -8.53 -4.50 -3.35
CA LYS A 50 -8.61 -5.24 -2.10
C LYS A 50 -7.26 -5.30 -1.38
N GLY A 51 -6.20 -5.59 -2.13
CA GLY A 51 -4.86 -5.65 -1.55
C GLY A 51 -4.40 -4.28 -1.07
N GLU A 52 -4.73 -3.26 -1.84
CA GLU A 52 -4.40 -1.89 -1.46
C GLU A 52 -5.06 -1.52 -0.15
N GLN A 53 -6.32 -1.93 0.02
CA GLN A 53 -7.04 -1.62 1.25
C GLN A 53 -6.42 -2.31 2.46
N ILE A 54 -5.97 -3.56 2.28
CA ILE A 54 -5.31 -4.28 3.36
C ILE A 54 -4.08 -3.53 3.84
N ILE A 55 -3.26 -3.07 2.89
CA ILE A 55 -2.04 -2.34 3.22
C ILE A 55 -2.38 -0.99 3.84
N ALA A 56 -3.32 -0.26 3.22
CA ALA A 56 -3.71 1.06 3.71
C ALA A 56 -4.25 0.99 5.13
N ASP A 57 -5.10 0.01 5.40
CA ASP A 57 -5.65 -0.16 6.74
C ASP A 57 -4.55 -0.43 7.75
N TYR A 58 -3.58 -1.24 7.38
CA TYR A 58 -2.51 -1.59 8.31
C TYR A 58 -1.62 -0.37 8.59
N ILE A 59 -1.33 0.42 7.58
CA ILE A 59 -0.47 1.60 7.74
C ILE A 59 -1.24 2.74 8.38
N GLY A 60 -2.56 2.77 8.22
CA GLY A 60 -3.38 3.85 8.76
C GLY A 60 -3.45 5.06 7.86
N VAL A 61 -3.32 4.86 6.56
CA VAL A 61 -3.35 5.92 5.56
C VAL A 61 -4.33 5.52 4.47
N ASP A 62 -5.05 6.46 3.92
CA ASP A 62 -6.00 6.15 2.85
C ASP A 62 -5.25 5.62 1.62
N ARG A 63 -5.86 4.63 0.97
CA ARG A 63 -5.23 4.07 -0.23
C ARG A 63 -5.06 5.10 -1.34
N GLU A 64 -5.97 6.08 -1.40
CA GLU A 64 -5.86 7.13 -2.41
C GLU A 64 -4.66 8.04 -2.14
N GLU A 65 -4.21 8.07 -0.89
CA GLU A 65 -3.04 8.85 -0.55
C GLU A 65 -1.77 8.11 -0.92
N ILE A 66 -1.77 6.80 -0.77
CA ILE A 66 -0.61 5.99 -1.09
C ILE A 66 -0.48 5.82 -2.61
N TRP A 67 -1.60 5.62 -3.29
CA TRP A 67 -1.60 5.37 -4.73
C TRP A 67 -2.52 6.34 -5.47
N PRO A 68 -2.27 7.63 -5.38
CA PRO A 68 -3.15 8.60 -6.03
C PRO A 68 -3.26 8.42 -7.53
N GLU A 69 -2.21 7.92 -8.18
CA GLU A 69 -2.25 7.74 -9.63
C GLU A 69 -3.23 6.66 -10.06
N ARG A 70 -3.56 5.74 -9.15
CA ARG A 70 -4.48 4.66 -9.46
C ARG A 70 -5.94 5.09 -9.34
N TYR A 71 -6.18 6.23 -8.70
CA TYR A 71 -7.54 6.71 -8.43
C TYR A 71 -7.85 8.05 -9.05
N LYS A 72 -6.93 8.66 -9.72
CA LYS A 72 -7.14 10.04 -10.19
C LYS A 72 -8.17 10.19 -11.29
N ASN A 73 -8.53 9.10 -11.95
CA ASN A 73 -9.53 9.16 -13.02
C ASN A 73 -10.92 8.74 -12.57
N GLU A 74 -11.11 8.58 -11.30
CA GLU A 74 -12.41 8.21 -10.80
C GLU A 74 -13.23 9.46 -10.63
N GLU A 75 -14.24 9.56 -11.41
CA GLU A 75 -15.05 10.76 -11.39
C GLU A 75 -16.48 10.37 -11.18
#